data_34d0d5da4a7d18f741976d38accc9a76
#
_entry.id   34d0d5da4a7d18f741976d38accc9a76
#
_cell.length_a   1.000
_cell.length_b   1.000
_cell.length_c   1.000
_cell.angle_alpha   90.00
_cell.angle_beta   90.00
_cell.angle_gamma   90.00
#
_symmetry.space_group_name_H-M   'P 1'
#
loop_
_entity.id
_entity.type
_entity.pdbx_description
1 polymer ?
#
loop_
_entity_poly.entity_id
_entity_poly.type
_entity_poly.pdbx_seq_one_letter_code
_entity_poly.pdbx_strand_id
1 'polypeptide(L)'
;RVLTRRIAHLVSQRDVHPGSVLAITFTNKAAAEMRERVVELVGNRAKLMWVSTFHSACVRILRQDIDRFGITKTFSIYDDTDAKRLMSLVCRDQELDPKRYPVRAVMNAVSNFKNELIDYERAALEAASPPQKVYAAAYADYQSRLVAAHALDFDDLIMTAVHLLQAFPDVREKYRRRFRHVLVDEYQDTNHAQYALVRELCAGDVAGVVEGSPLVEPAELMVVGDSDQSIYAFRGATIRNIMDFEADFPGARTVVLDQNYRSTQNVLTAANSVIARNEGRRDKRLWSDIGEGELIVGWGADSETDDAQFVADELEQLLHQIHE
;
A
#
# COMPACT_ATOMS: atom_id res chain seq x y z
N ARG A 1 6.87 -10.77 10.90
CA ARG A 1 7.17 -12.16 11.37
C ARG A 1 6.07 -13.16 11.00
N VAL A 2 4.79 -12.85 11.18
CA VAL A 2 3.66 -13.78 10.91
C VAL A 2 3.66 -14.19 9.45
N LEU A 3 3.71 -13.25 8.50
CA LEU A 3 3.71 -13.54 7.06
C LEU A 3 4.88 -14.44 6.65
N THR A 4 6.10 -14.19 7.14
CA THR A 4 7.27 -15.01 6.80
C THR A 4 7.14 -16.45 7.30
N ARG A 5 6.57 -16.63 8.51
CA ARG A 5 6.27 -17.97 9.04
C ARG A 5 5.14 -18.68 8.26
N ARG A 6 4.11 -17.92 7.85
CA ARG A 6 3.06 -18.46 6.98
C ARG A 6 3.62 -18.92 5.64
N ILE A 7 4.48 -18.13 5.00
CA ILE A 7 5.16 -18.52 3.75
C ILE A 7 5.99 -19.79 3.96
N ALA A 8 6.77 -19.86 5.04
CA ALA A 8 7.55 -21.05 5.36
C ALA A 8 6.67 -22.29 5.55
N HIS A 9 5.53 -22.15 6.25
CA HIS A 9 4.56 -23.23 6.41
C HIS A 9 3.96 -23.69 5.07
N LEU A 10 3.56 -22.77 4.21
CA LEU A 10 3.02 -23.07 2.87
C LEU A 10 4.01 -23.92 2.05
N VAL A 11 5.28 -23.49 2.01
CA VAL A 11 6.32 -24.13 1.18
C VAL A 11 6.83 -25.43 1.79
N SER A 12 7.01 -25.48 3.12
CA SER A 12 7.68 -26.61 3.78
C SER A 12 6.71 -27.69 4.29
N GLN A 13 5.48 -27.32 4.63
CA GLN A 13 4.50 -28.23 5.22
C GLN A 13 3.34 -28.56 4.28
N ARG A 14 2.94 -27.60 3.43
CA ARG A 14 1.84 -27.78 2.48
C ARG A 14 2.32 -28.06 1.04
N ASP A 15 3.63 -28.18 0.86
CA ASP A 15 4.30 -28.41 -0.43
C ASP A 15 3.88 -27.45 -1.56
N VAL A 16 3.55 -26.20 -1.18
CA VAL A 16 3.17 -25.16 -2.13
C VAL A 16 4.37 -24.78 -2.99
N HIS A 17 4.16 -24.75 -4.32
CA HIS A 17 5.22 -24.31 -5.22
C HIS A 17 5.54 -22.81 -4.95
N PRO A 18 6.80 -22.44 -4.67
CA PRO A 18 7.15 -21.07 -4.29
C PRO A 18 6.76 -20.02 -5.33
N GLY A 19 6.80 -20.35 -6.62
CA GLY A 19 6.39 -19.43 -7.70
C GLY A 19 4.91 -19.06 -7.70
N SER A 20 4.07 -19.75 -6.91
CA SER A 20 2.65 -19.43 -6.74
C SER A 20 2.38 -18.50 -5.55
N VAL A 21 3.43 -18.02 -4.87
CA VAL A 21 3.33 -17.10 -3.73
C VAL A 21 3.65 -15.69 -4.18
N LEU A 22 2.74 -14.77 -3.89
CA LEU A 22 2.90 -13.32 -4.00
C LEU A 22 2.81 -12.72 -2.59
N ALA A 23 3.89 -12.12 -2.09
CA ALA A 23 3.92 -11.41 -0.83
C ALA A 23 4.19 -9.93 -1.08
N ILE A 24 3.30 -9.09 -0.58
CA ILE A 24 3.33 -7.64 -0.80
C ILE A 24 3.52 -6.93 0.53
N THR A 25 4.38 -5.92 0.54
CA THR A 25 4.58 -5.01 1.66
C THR A 25 4.68 -3.57 1.17
N PHE A 26 4.74 -2.60 2.08
CA PHE A 26 4.59 -1.19 1.74
C PHE A 26 5.90 -0.56 1.23
N THR A 27 7.06 -0.98 1.75
CA THR A 27 8.35 -0.37 1.41
C THR A 27 9.34 -1.38 0.81
N ASN A 28 10.25 -0.88 -0.02
CA ASN A 28 11.31 -1.71 -0.59
C ASN A 28 12.23 -2.31 0.49
N LYS A 29 12.47 -1.57 1.59
CA LYS A 29 13.23 -2.07 2.74
C LYS A 29 12.51 -3.26 3.39
N ALA A 30 11.23 -3.12 3.69
CA ALA A 30 10.43 -4.21 4.26
C ALA A 30 10.35 -5.43 3.33
N ALA A 31 10.25 -5.22 2.00
CA ALA A 31 10.30 -6.28 1.02
C ALA A 31 11.65 -7.02 0.99
N ALA A 32 12.76 -6.30 1.11
CA ALA A 32 14.10 -6.88 1.20
C ALA A 32 14.25 -7.72 2.49
N GLU A 33 13.91 -7.16 3.65
CA GLU A 33 13.94 -7.86 4.94
C GLU A 33 13.03 -9.11 4.95
N MET A 34 11.82 -8.99 4.37
CA MET A 34 10.91 -10.13 4.25
C MET A 34 11.53 -11.24 3.40
N ARG A 35 12.16 -10.89 2.28
CA ARG A 35 12.84 -11.85 1.39
C ARG A 35 13.99 -12.55 2.09
N GLU A 36 14.84 -11.82 2.81
CA GLU A 36 15.96 -12.39 3.58
C GLU A 36 15.45 -13.40 4.61
N ARG A 37 14.45 -13.02 5.42
CA ARG A 37 13.85 -13.91 6.42
C ARG A 37 13.19 -15.15 5.80
N VAL A 38 12.58 -15.02 4.62
CA VAL A 38 12.00 -16.18 3.91
C VAL A 38 13.11 -17.09 3.38
N VAL A 39 14.22 -16.52 2.86
CA VAL A 39 15.38 -17.31 2.43
C VAL A 39 16.00 -18.09 3.59
N GLU A 40 16.11 -17.49 4.78
CA GLU A 40 16.58 -18.18 5.99
C GLU A 40 15.67 -19.39 6.35
N LEU A 41 14.37 -19.28 6.12
CA LEU A 41 13.40 -20.31 6.51
C LEU A 41 13.22 -21.43 5.48
N VAL A 42 13.29 -21.12 4.18
CA VAL A 42 12.97 -22.08 3.09
C VAL A 42 14.10 -22.23 2.06
N GLY A 43 15.23 -21.55 2.28
CA GLY A 43 16.41 -21.62 1.43
C GLY A 43 16.21 -20.98 0.05
N ASN A 44 16.99 -21.42 -0.93
CA ASN A 44 17.01 -20.85 -2.28
C ASN A 44 15.68 -20.95 -3.03
N ARG A 45 14.76 -21.79 -2.61
CA ARG A 45 13.39 -21.86 -3.18
C ARG A 45 12.65 -20.53 -3.08
N ALA A 46 12.99 -19.69 -2.08
CA ALA A 46 12.42 -18.34 -1.92
C ALA A 46 12.61 -17.43 -3.15
N LYS A 47 13.66 -17.63 -3.95
CA LYS A 47 13.95 -16.84 -5.15
C LYS A 47 12.89 -16.92 -6.24
N LEU A 48 12.06 -17.96 -6.23
CA LEU A 48 10.95 -18.15 -7.18
C LEU A 48 9.70 -17.33 -6.81
N MET A 49 9.61 -16.88 -5.56
CA MET A 49 8.48 -16.09 -5.06
C MET A 49 8.52 -14.66 -5.56
N TRP A 50 7.36 -14.03 -5.62
CA TRP A 50 7.30 -12.59 -5.72
C TRP A 50 7.13 -12.00 -4.31
N VAL A 51 8.23 -11.44 -3.78
CA VAL A 51 8.24 -10.66 -2.54
C VAL A 51 8.61 -9.23 -2.91
N SER A 52 7.67 -8.31 -2.87
CA SER A 52 7.83 -6.97 -3.44
C SER A 52 6.88 -5.95 -2.83
N THR A 53 7.02 -4.68 -3.21
CA THR A 53 5.99 -3.66 -2.97
C THR A 53 4.88 -3.77 -4.02
N PHE A 54 3.73 -3.10 -3.77
CA PHE A 54 2.65 -2.98 -4.75
C PHE A 54 3.17 -2.48 -6.10
N HIS A 55 3.89 -1.35 -6.12
CA HIS A 55 4.44 -0.77 -7.33
C HIS A 55 5.38 -1.73 -8.07
N SER A 56 6.27 -2.41 -7.36
CA SER A 56 7.20 -3.36 -7.98
C SER A 56 6.48 -4.57 -8.58
N ALA A 57 5.41 -5.06 -7.95
CA ALA A 57 4.57 -6.11 -8.51
C ALA A 57 3.86 -5.63 -9.78
N CYS A 58 3.26 -4.42 -9.75
CA CYS A 58 2.62 -3.80 -10.91
C CYS A 58 3.59 -3.60 -12.07
N VAL A 59 4.79 -3.07 -11.83
CA VAL A 59 5.83 -2.94 -12.87
C VAL A 59 6.11 -4.28 -13.53
N ARG A 60 6.24 -5.37 -12.76
CA ARG A 60 6.48 -6.71 -13.32
C ARG A 60 5.32 -7.21 -14.16
N ILE A 61 4.07 -6.93 -13.77
CA ILE A 61 2.87 -7.25 -14.54
C ILE A 61 2.86 -6.43 -15.83
N LEU A 62 3.01 -5.12 -15.73
CA LEU A 62 2.96 -4.21 -16.88
C LEU A 62 4.09 -4.47 -17.89
N ARG A 63 5.32 -4.76 -17.43
CA ARG A 63 6.44 -5.14 -18.31
C ARG A 63 6.16 -6.42 -19.13
N GLN A 64 5.22 -7.26 -18.68
CA GLN A 64 4.85 -8.48 -19.41
C GLN A 64 3.68 -8.27 -20.38
N ASP A 65 2.67 -7.50 -19.98
CA ASP A 65 1.37 -7.55 -20.67
C ASP A 65 0.79 -6.16 -21.03
N ILE A 66 1.48 -5.04 -20.80
CA ILE A 66 0.96 -3.68 -21.08
C ILE A 66 0.74 -3.41 -22.58
N ASP A 67 1.39 -4.19 -23.43
CA ASP A 67 1.21 -4.13 -24.89
C ASP A 67 -0.23 -4.41 -25.34
N ARG A 68 -1.05 -5.02 -24.49
CA ARG A 68 -2.49 -5.16 -24.69
C ARG A 68 -3.21 -3.80 -24.80
N PHE A 69 -2.68 -2.75 -24.19
CA PHE A 69 -3.14 -1.36 -24.34
C PHE A 69 -2.43 -0.60 -25.47
N GLY A 70 -1.58 -1.25 -26.27
CA GLY A 70 -0.78 -0.58 -27.30
C GLY A 70 0.40 0.24 -26.73
N ILE A 71 0.71 0.09 -25.44
CA ILE A 71 1.83 0.76 -24.79
C ILE A 71 3.07 -0.13 -24.86
N THR A 72 4.23 0.47 -25.09
CA THR A 72 5.48 -0.30 -25.17
C THR A 72 5.88 -0.87 -23.80
N LYS A 73 6.39 -2.10 -23.77
CA LYS A 73 6.88 -2.75 -22.54
C LYS A 73 8.09 -2.04 -21.92
N THR A 74 8.76 -1.18 -22.69
CA THR A 74 9.94 -0.40 -22.28
C THR A 74 9.59 1.01 -21.81
N PHE A 75 8.36 1.22 -21.32
CA PHE A 75 7.92 2.52 -20.82
C PHE A 75 8.85 3.06 -19.72
N SER A 76 8.99 4.39 -19.67
CA SER A 76 9.71 5.08 -18.60
C SER A 76 8.84 5.20 -17.34
N ILE A 77 9.47 5.23 -16.18
CA ILE A 77 8.78 5.49 -14.91
C ILE A 77 9.24 6.87 -14.44
N TYR A 78 8.28 7.81 -14.34
CA TYR A 78 8.53 9.14 -13.81
C TYR A 78 8.48 9.09 -12.28
N ASP A 79 9.55 9.56 -11.66
CA ASP A 79 9.58 9.76 -10.21
C ASP A 79 8.86 11.06 -9.80
N ASP A 80 8.82 11.35 -8.49
CA ASP A 80 8.15 12.55 -7.96
C ASP A 80 8.73 13.86 -8.55
N THR A 81 10.02 13.87 -8.88
CA THR A 81 10.69 15.04 -9.45
C THR A 81 10.28 15.24 -10.91
N ASP A 82 10.26 14.17 -11.70
CA ASP A 82 9.84 14.18 -13.09
C ASP A 82 8.35 14.54 -13.20
N ALA A 83 7.50 13.90 -12.38
CA ALA A 83 6.07 14.16 -12.31
C ALA A 83 5.77 15.62 -11.95
N LYS A 84 6.48 16.17 -10.95
CA LYS A 84 6.35 17.58 -10.55
C LYS A 84 6.78 18.53 -11.65
N ARG A 85 7.89 18.24 -12.34
CA ARG A 85 8.35 19.04 -13.48
C ARG A 85 7.32 19.05 -14.59
N LEU A 86 6.77 17.89 -14.96
CA LEU A 86 5.74 17.78 -15.99
C LEU A 86 4.47 18.54 -15.58
N MET A 87 3.98 18.37 -14.36
CA MET A 87 2.81 19.08 -13.86
C MET A 87 3.03 20.61 -13.81
N SER A 88 4.24 21.05 -13.50
CA SER A 88 4.58 22.50 -13.54
C SER A 88 4.45 23.07 -14.96
N LEU A 89 4.83 22.30 -15.99
CA LEU A 89 4.63 22.69 -17.38
C LEU A 89 3.13 22.75 -17.74
N VAL A 90 2.35 21.76 -17.33
CA VAL A 90 0.88 21.73 -17.51
C VAL A 90 0.22 22.97 -16.89
N CYS A 91 0.53 23.24 -15.61
CA CYS A 91 -0.04 24.40 -14.92
C CYS A 91 0.33 25.74 -15.61
N ARG A 92 1.58 25.88 -16.07
CA ARG A 92 2.04 27.06 -16.81
C ARG A 92 1.31 27.21 -18.15
N ASP A 93 1.23 26.14 -18.92
CA ASP A 93 0.66 26.16 -20.29
C ASP A 93 -0.87 26.36 -20.26
N GLN A 94 -1.53 25.98 -19.15
CA GLN A 94 -2.94 26.28 -18.88
C GLN A 94 -3.16 27.61 -18.15
N GLU A 95 -2.11 28.41 -17.95
CA GLU A 95 -2.16 29.72 -17.30
C GLU A 95 -2.84 29.70 -15.93
N LEU A 96 -2.63 28.62 -15.15
CA LEU A 96 -3.23 28.48 -13.82
C LEU A 96 -2.57 29.46 -12.84
N ASP A 97 -3.40 30.21 -12.10
CA ASP A 97 -2.91 31.09 -11.02
C ASP A 97 -2.24 30.26 -9.91
N PRO A 98 -0.90 30.42 -9.67
CA PRO A 98 -0.18 29.62 -8.70
C PRO A 98 -0.64 29.82 -7.24
N LYS A 99 -1.28 30.95 -6.93
CA LYS A 99 -1.83 31.23 -5.59
C LYS A 99 -3.11 30.44 -5.36
N ARG A 100 -3.92 30.28 -6.40
CA ARG A 100 -5.20 29.57 -6.33
C ARG A 100 -5.03 28.06 -6.58
N TYR A 101 -4.12 27.70 -7.50
CA TYR A 101 -3.84 26.33 -7.92
C TYR A 101 -2.34 26.03 -7.84
N PRO A 102 -1.76 25.92 -6.63
CA PRO A 102 -0.37 25.52 -6.48
C PRO A 102 -0.13 24.16 -7.14
N VAL A 103 0.99 23.99 -7.82
CA VAL A 103 1.35 22.74 -8.53
C VAL A 103 1.16 21.51 -7.63
N ARG A 104 1.55 21.60 -6.36
CA ARG A 104 1.38 20.51 -5.39
C ARG A 104 -0.09 20.16 -5.16
N ALA A 105 -0.98 21.14 -5.12
CA ALA A 105 -2.41 20.88 -4.95
C ALA A 105 -3.01 20.18 -6.18
N VAL A 106 -2.60 20.61 -7.39
CA VAL A 106 -3.01 19.97 -8.64
C VAL A 106 -2.49 18.53 -8.70
N MET A 107 -1.22 18.29 -8.36
CA MET A 107 -0.66 16.93 -8.27
C MET A 107 -1.42 16.05 -7.28
N ASN A 108 -1.72 16.55 -6.09
CA ASN A 108 -2.47 15.79 -5.09
C ASN A 108 -3.88 15.44 -5.59
N ALA A 109 -4.55 16.36 -6.30
CA ALA A 109 -5.86 16.08 -6.88
C ALA A 109 -5.79 14.99 -7.95
N VAL A 110 -4.79 15.02 -8.83
CA VAL A 110 -4.58 13.99 -9.86
C VAL A 110 -4.22 12.65 -9.23
N SER A 111 -3.33 12.64 -8.24
CA SER A 111 -2.98 11.44 -7.48
C SER A 111 -4.22 10.82 -6.82
N ASN A 112 -5.09 11.62 -6.21
CA ASN A 112 -6.34 11.14 -5.62
C ASN A 112 -7.26 10.51 -6.66
N PHE A 113 -7.41 11.10 -7.86
CA PHE A 113 -8.18 10.48 -8.93
C PHE A 113 -7.61 9.11 -9.31
N LYS A 114 -6.30 9.01 -9.52
CA LYS A 114 -5.65 7.74 -9.87
C LYS A 114 -5.80 6.69 -8.77
N ASN A 115 -5.63 7.08 -7.51
CA ASN A 115 -5.78 6.19 -6.36
C ASN A 115 -7.22 5.69 -6.16
N GLU A 116 -8.23 6.45 -6.64
CA GLU A 116 -9.63 6.06 -6.69
C GLU A 116 -10.03 5.38 -8.00
N LEU A 117 -9.05 5.06 -8.89
CA LEU A 117 -9.28 4.47 -10.21
C LEU A 117 -10.19 5.32 -11.11
N ILE A 118 -10.14 6.63 -10.95
CA ILE A 118 -10.86 7.60 -11.78
C ILE A 118 -9.89 8.07 -12.86
N ASP A 119 -10.13 7.70 -14.10
CA ASP A 119 -9.37 8.19 -15.23
C ASP A 119 -9.70 9.65 -15.57
N TYR A 120 -8.91 10.26 -16.44
CA TYR A 120 -9.07 11.67 -16.79
C TYR A 120 -10.41 11.96 -17.52
N GLU A 121 -10.98 11.00 -18.24
CA GLU A 121 -12.27 11.16 -18.94
C GLU A 121 -13.40 11.18 -17.90
N ARG A 122 -13.39 10.24 -16.97
CA ARG A 122 -14.34 10.17 -15.89
C ARG A 122 -14.22 11.37 -14.94
N ALA A 123 -13.00 11.80 -14.62
CA ALA A 123 -12.77 13.01 -13.82
C ALA A 123 -13.35 14.26 -14.48
N ALA A 124 -13.28 14.37 -15.82
CA ALA A 124 -13.89 15.46 -16.56
C ALA A 124 -15.43 15.41 -16.53
N LEU A 125 -16.01 14.22 -16.65
CA LEU A 125 -17.47 14.01 -16.62
C LEU A 125 -18.07 14.32 -15.23
N GLU A 126 -17.36 13.94 -14.15
CA GLU A 126 -17.83 14.09 -12.77
C GLU A 126 -17.54 15.47 -12.18
N ALA A 127 -16.75 16.32 -12.86
CA ALA A 127 -16.36 17.65 -12.38
C ALA A 127 -17.55 18.63 -12.32
N ALA A 128 -18.12 18.82 -11.13
CA ALA A 128 -19.25 19.70 -10.89
C ALA A 128 -18.86 21.17 -10.59
N SER A 129 -17.78 21.37 -9.83
CA SER A 129 -17.33 22.70 -9.40
C SER A 129 -16.21 23.26 -10.28
N PRO A 130 -16.02 24.60 -10.32
CA PRO A 130 -14.93 25.22 -11.07
C PRO A 130 -13.53 24.67 -10.71
N PRO A 131 -13.16 24.47 -9.44
CA PRO A 131 -11.86 23.83 -9.13
C PRO A 131 -11.73 22.40 -9.65
N GLN A 132 -12.80 21.59 -9.57
CA GLN A 132 -12.78 20.22 -10.10
C GLN A 132 -12.57 20.20 -11.62
N LYS A 133 -13.17 21.13 -12.36
CA LYS A 133 -12.97 21.27 -13.81
C LYS A 133 -11.51 21.60 -14.15
N VAL A 134 -10.88 22.46 -13.35
CA VAL A 134 -9.46 22.81 -13.53
C VAL A 134 -8.58 21.58 -13.26
N TYR A 135 -8.81 20.86 -12.18
CA TYR A 135 -8.04 19.64 -11.88
C TYR A 135 -8.22 18.56 -12.93
N ALA A 136 -9.44 18.36 -13.43
CA ALA A 136 -9.72 17.38 -14.48
C ALA A 136 -9.05 17.77 -15.80
N ALA A 137 -9.06 19.05 -16.19
CA ALA A 137 -8.35 19.55 -17.37
C ALA A 137 -6.83 19.38 -17.24
N ALA A 138 -6.27 19.71 -16.10
CA ALA A 138 -4.85 19.51 -15.82
C ALA A 138 -4.48 18.01 -15.86
N TYR A 139 -5.34 17.14 -15.34
CA TYR A 139 -5.15 15.68 -15.39
C TYR A 139 -5.12 15.18 -16.85
N ALA A 140 -6.07 15.60 -17.68
CA ALA A 140 -6.12 15.17 -19.08
C ALA A 140 -4.86 15.59 -19.85
N ASP A 141 -4.38 16.84 -19.70
CA ASP A 141 -3.14 17.30 -20.33
C ASP A 141 -1.91 16.58 -19.79
N TYR A 142 -1.82 16.41 -18.47
CA TYR A 142 -0.73 15.67 -17.82
C TYR A 142 -0.65 14.23 -18.35
N GLN A 143 -1.76 13.53 -18.40
CA GLN A 143 -1.81 12.14 -18.88
C GLN A 143 -1.48 12.05 -20.37
N SER A 144 -1.95 12.99 -21.20
CA SER A 144 -1.60 13.08 -22.62
C SER A 144 -0.09 13.20 -22.82
N ARG A 145 0.58 14.02 -22.00
CA ARG A 145 2.05 14.20 -22.08
C ARG A 145 2.80 12.96 -21.59
N LEU A 146 2.33 12.27 -20.55
CA LEU A 146 2.90 10.98 -20.14
C LEU A 146 2.82 9.94 -21.24
N VAL A 147 1.66 9.82 -21.88
CA VAL A 147 1.46 8.90 -23.01
C VAL A 147 2.40 9.25 -24.17
N ALA A 148 2.51 10.53 -24.54
CA ALA A 148 3.42 11.00 -25.59
C ALA A 148 4.90 10.72 -25.27
N ALA A 149 5.27 10.73 -24.00
CA ALA A 149 6.62 10.40 -23.53
C ALA A 149 6.84 8.89 -23.33
N HIS A 150 5.85 8.04 -23.60
CA HIS A 150 5.87 6.61 -23.26
C HIS A 150 6.25 6.38 -21.79
N ALA A 151 5.66 7.16 -20.88
CA ALA A 151 5.95 7.15 -19.46
C ALA A 151 4.69 6.87 -18.63
N LEU A 152 4.90 6.31 -17.46
CA LEU A 152 3.92 6.16 -16.39
C LEU A 152 4.50 6.79 -15.12
N ASP A 153 3.68 7.46 -14.32
CA ASP A 153 4.08 7.84 -12.97
C ASP A 153 3.78 6.71 -11.96
N PHE A 154 4.10 6.92 -10.69
CA PHE A 154 3.90 5.88 -9.66
C PHE A 154 2.42 5.49 -9.50
N ASP A 155 1.50 6.44 -9.53
CA ASP A 155 0.07 6.15 -9.40
C ASP A 155 -0.46 5.40 -10.63
N ASP A 156 0.04 5.73 -11.83
CA ASP A 156 -0.27 5.00 -13.06
C ASP A 156 0.11 3.53 -12.99
N LEU A 157 1.19 3.19 -12.30
CA LEU A 157 1.64 1.79 -12.22
C LEU A 157 0.56 0.88 -11.62
N ILE A 158 -0.09 1.34 -10.55
CA ILE A 158 -1.14 0.56 -9.89
C ILE A 158 -2.44 0.64 -10.69
N MET A 159 -2.88 1.86 -11.04
CA MET A 159 -4.11 2.08 -11.78
C MET A 159 -4.12 1.32 -13.12
N THR A 160 -3.03 1.41 -13.91
CA THR A 160 -2.92 0.72 -15.21
C THR A 160 -2.89 -0.80 -15.03
N ALA A 161 -2.23 -1.32 -13.97
CA ALA A 161 -2.24 -2.76 -13.69
C ALA A 161 -3.66 -3.26 -13.34
N VAL A 162 -4.42 -2.50 -12.55
CA VAL A 162 -5.83 -2.84 -12.25
C VAL A 162 -6.67 -2.82 -13.52
N HIS A 163 -6.58 -1.76 -14.32
CA HIS A 163 -7.32 -1.66 -15.59
C HIS A 163 -6.95 -2.78 -16.56
N LEU A 164 -5.66 -3.17 -16.62
CA LEU A 164 -5.20 -4.28 -17.45
C LEU A 164 -5.89 -5.60 -17.05
N LEU A 165 -5.94 -5.90 -15.77
CA LEU A 165 -6.60 -7.10 -15.27
C LEU A 165 -8.12 -7.07 -15.47
N GLN A 166 -8.74 -5.89 -15.40
CA GLN A 166 -10.17 -5.71 -15.63
C GLN A 166 -10.55 -5.81 -17.12
N ALA A 167 -9.75 -5.19 -17.99
CA ALA A 167 -10.04 -5.13 -19.42
C ALA A 167 -9.72 -6.44 -20.17
N PHE A 168 -8.76 -7.23 -19.67
CA PHE A 168 -8.28 -8.44 -20.35
C PHE A 168 -8.42 -9.69 -19.46
N PRO A 169 -9.54 -10.42 -19.56
CA PRO A 169 -9.81 -11.62 -18.75
C PRO A 169 -8.73 -12.70 -18.84
N ASP A 170 -8.13 -12.88 -20.00
CA ASP A 170 -7.04 -13.85 -20.22
C ASP A 170 -5.75 -13.47 -19.46
N VAL A 171 -5.44 -12.16 -19.39
CA VAL A 171 -4.32 -11.67 -18.59
C VAL A 171 -4.62 -11.85 -17.11
N ARG A 172 -5.83 -11.50 -16.65
CA ARG A 172 -6.28 -11.70 -15.28
C ARG A 172 -6.18 -13.16 -14.88
N GLU A 173 -6.71 -14.08 -15.71
CA GLU A 173 -6.67 -15.52 -15.47
C GLU A 173 -5.22 -16.03 -15.37
N LYS A 174 -4.32 -15.59 -16.24
CA LYS A 174 -2.88 -15.91 -16.18
C LYS A 174 -2.29 -15.62 -14.80
N TYR A 175 -2.56 -14.46 -14.21
CA TYR A 175 -2.05 -14.09 -12.89
C TYR A 175 -2.77 -14.78 -11.75
N ARG A 176 -4.07 -15.05 -11.83
CA ARG A 176 -4.85 -15.85 -10.86
C ARG A 176 -4.37 -17.31 -10.82
N ARG A 177 -4.08 -17.91 -11.95
CA ARG A 177 -3.49 -19.25 -12.02
C ARG A 177 -2.09 -19.28 -11.43
N ARG A 178 -1.33 -18.22 -11.62
CA ARG A 178 0.03 -18.10 -11.07
C ARG A 178 0.01 -17.91 -9.56
N PHE A 179 -0.74 -16.94 -9.06
CA PHE A 179 -0.72 -16.56 -7.64
C PHE A 179 -1.85 -17.22 -6.88
N ARG A 180 -1.56 -18.40 -6.34
CA ARG A 180 -2.52 -19.17 -5.55
C ARG A 180 -2.52 -18.80 -4.07
N HIS A 181 -1.46 -18.10 -3.60
CA HIS A 181 -1.29 -17.60 -2.24
C HIS A 181 -0.82 -16.15 -2.30
N VAL A 182 -1.67 -15.23 -1.89
CA VAL A 182 -1.39 -13.79 -1.84
C VAL A 182 -1.36 -13.37 -0.37
N LEU A 183 -0.26 -12.73 0.02
CA LEU A 183 -0.05 -12.26 1.38
C LEU A 183 0.26 -10.77 1.35
N VAL A 184 -0.47 -9.96 2.13
CA VAL A 184 -0.31 -8.50 2.16
C VAL A 184 -0.03 -8.05 3.58
N ASP A 185 1.06 -7.29 3.75
CA ASP A 185 1.45 -6.66 5.02
C ASP A 185 0.96 -5.21 5.07
N GLU A 186 0.80 -4.66 6.29
CA GLU A 186 0.36 -3.28 6.54
C GLU A 186 -0.95 -2.94 5.79
N TYR A 187 -1.91 -3.86 5.80
CA TYR A 187 -3.12 -3.75 4.97
C TYR A 187 -3.98 -2.52 5.29
N GLN A 188 -3.89 -1.97 6.51
CA GLN A 188 -4.56 -0.75 6.92
C GLN A 188 -4.12 0.50 6.12
N ASP A 189 -2.93 0.45 5.51
CA ASP A 189 -2.35 1.57 4.77
C ASP A 189 -2.64 1.49 3.26
N THR A 190 -3.45 0.52 2.83
CA THR A 190 -3.83 0.38 1.42
C THR A 190 -4.85 1.44 0.99
N ASN A 191 -4.67 1.96 -0.24
CA ASN A 191 -5.65 2.79 -0.93
C ASN A 191 -6.62 1.94 -1.77
N HIS A 192 -7.63 2.59 -2.39
CA HIS A 192 -8.62 1.90 -3.19
C HIS A 192 -8.02 1.15 -4.40
N ALA A 193 -7.05 1.73 -5.12
CA ALA A 193 -6.41 1.06 -6.26
C ALA A 193 -5.64 -0.20 -5.84
N GLN A 194 -4.93 -0.16 -4.70
CA GLN A 194 -4.22 -1.31 -4.15
C GLN A 194 -5.19 -2.40 -3.69
N TYR A 195 -6.28 -2.02 -3.05
CA TYR A 195 -7.36 -2.93 -2.69
C TYR A 195 -7.96 -3.60 -3.93
N ALA A 196 -8.29 -2.83 -4.97
CA ALA A 196 -8.82 -3.34 -6.23
C ALA A 196 -7.85 -4.33 -6.89
N LEU A 197 -6.53 -4.04 -6.88
CA LEU A 197 -5.52 -4.96 -7.39
C LEU A 197 -5.56 -6.31 -6.66
N VAL A 198 -5.64 -6.29 -5.33
CA VAL A 198 -5.73 -7.53 -4.53
C VAL A 198 -7.00 -8.31 -4.87
N ARG A 199 -8.14 -7.62 -5.01
CA ARG A 199 -9.40 -8.24 -5.45
C ARG A 199 -9.28 -8.90 -6.83
N GLU A 200 -8.73 -8.19 -7.81
CA GLU A 200 -8.57 -8.73 -9.17
C GLU A 200 -7.68 -9.98 -9.19
N LEU A 201 -6.68 -10.05 -8.33
CA LEU A 201 -5.79 -11.21 -8.25
C LEU A 201 -6.38 -12.38 -7.45
N CYS A 202 -7.22 -12.12 -6.43
CA CYS A 202 -7.64 -13.13 -5.45
C CYS A 202 -9.05 -13.65 -5.66
N ALA A 203 -9.95 -12.87 -6.27
CA ALA A 203 -11.33 -13.30 -6.49
C ALA A 203 -11.41 -14.50 -7.45
N GLY A 204 -12.33 -15.43 -7.18
CA GLY A 204 -12.68 -16.47 -8.14
C GLY A 204 -13.42 -15.92 -9.34
N ASP A 205 -13.47 -16.68 -10.41
CA ASP A 205 -14.22 -16.30 -11.61
C ASP A 205 -15.71 -16.51 -11.41
N VAL A 206 -16.45 -15.40 -11.25
CA VAL A 206 -17.91 -15.40 -11.22
C VAL A 206 -18.51 -14.96 -12.56
N ALA A 207 -17.75 -14.23 -13.37
CA ALA A 207 -18.16 -13.81 -14.72
C ALA A 207 -16.93 -13.60 -15.60
N GLY A 208 -16.95 -14.10 -16.83
CA GLY A 208 -15.88 -13.92 -17.82
C GLY A 208 -14.96 -15.11 -18.00
N VAL A 209 -15.53 -16.30 -17.90
CA VAL A 209 -14.83 -17.55 -18.24
C VAL A 209 -14.40 -17.47 -19.70
N VAL A 210 -13.11 -17.62 -19.98
CA VAL A 210 -12.63 -17.92 -21.33
C VAL A 210 -13.26 -19.28 -21.70
N GLU A 211 -14.06 -19.28 -22.76
CA GLU A 211 -14.83 -20.46 -23.18
C GLU A 211 -13.88 -21.67 -23.31
N GLY A 212 -14.17 -22.74 -22.57
CA GLY A 212 -13.36 -23.96 -22.58
C GLY A 212 -12.21 -24.02 -21.53
N SER A 213 -11.94 -22.95 -20.78
CA SER A 213 -10.96 -23.00 -19.68
C SER A 213 -11.59 -23.47 -18.37
N PRO A 214 -10.92 -24.33 -17.58
CA PRO A 214 -11.42 -24.69 -16.25
C PRO A 214 -11.43 -23.45 -15.33
N LEU A 215 -12.48 -23.32 -14.51
CA LEU A 215 -12.62 -22.25 -13.53
C LEU A 215 -11.38 -22.10 -12.65
N VAL A 216 -10.97 -20.86 -12.40
CA VAL A 216 -9.91 -20.58 -11.46
C VAL A 216 -10.52 -20.36 -10.08
N GLU A 217 -10.23 -21.27 -9.15
CA GLU A 217 -10.62 -21.12 -7.76
C GLU A 217 -10.04 -19.83 -7.17
N PRO A 218 -10.69 -19.20 -6.19
CA PRO A 218 -10.14 -18.06 -5.47
C PRO A 218 -8.74 -18.36 -4.91
N ALA A 219 -7.85 -17.38 -4.94
CA ALA A 219 -6.56 -17.52 -4.28
C ALA A 219 -6.73 -17.47 -2.75
N GLU A 220 -5.87 -18.17 -2.03
CA GLU A 220 -5.78 -18.06 -0.58
C GLU A 220 -5.16 -16.69 -0.23
N LEU A 221 -5.98 -15.77 0.26
CA LEU A 221 -5.56 -14.43 0.66
C LEU A 221 -5.32 -14.38 2.17
N MET A 222 -4.18 -13.83 2.56
CA MET A 222 -3.87 -13.49 3.95
C MET A 222 -3.42 -12.04 4.04
N VAL A 223 -4.09 -11.26 4.85
CA VAL A 223 -3.69 -9.89 5.16
C VAL A 223 -3.25 -9.77 6.62
N VAL A 224 -2.28 -8.92 6.87
CA VAL A 224 -1.84 -8.54 8.22
C VAL A 224 -1.87 -7.01 8.28
N GLY A 225 -2.43 -6.50 9.35
CA GLY A 225 -2.51 -5.06 9.56
C GLY A 225 -2.98 -4.71 10.96
N ASP A 226 -2.88 -3.45 11.29
CA ASP A 226 -3.31 -2.87 12.54
C ASP A 226 -4.10 -1.59 12.30
N SER A 227 -5.42 -1.65 12.48
CA SER A 227 -6.30 -0.49 12.27
C SER A 227 -5.92 0.71 13.15
N ASP A 228 -5.31 0.46 14.31
CA ASP A 228 -4.86 1.52 15.22
C ASP A 228 -3.58 2.23 14.73
N GLN A 229 -2.90 1.68 13.71
CA GLN A 229 -1.70 2.25 13.08
C GLN A 229 -1.97 2.88 11.70
N SER A 230 -3.22 3.04 11.31
CA SER A 230 -3.57 3.69 10.03
C SER A 230 -3.29 5.20 10.09
N ILE A 231 -2.10 5.61 9.66
CA ILE A 231 -1.64 7.01 9.68
C ILE A 231 -1.40 7.61 8.30
N TYR A 232 -1.67 6.87 7.22
CA TYR A 232 -1.42 7.30 5.83
C TYR A 232 -2.69 7.77 5.09
N ALA A 233 -3.72 8.21 5.80
CA ALA A 233 -4.94 8.76 5.18
C ALA A 233 -4.64 9.92 4.21
N PHE A 234 -3.62 10.75 4.51
CA PHE A 234 -3.17 11.84 3.64
C PHE A 234 -2.54 11.37 2.31
N ARG A 235 -2.25 10.07 2.17
CA ARG A 235 -1.80 9.40 0.93
C ARG A 235 -2.91 8.57 0.28
N GLY A 236 -4.17 8.80 0.64
CA GLY A 236 -5.30 8.05 0.10
C GLY A 236 -5.52 6.67 0.74
N ALA A 237 -4.78 6.31 1.79
CA ALA A 237 -5.07 5.09 2.55
C ALA A 237 -6.46 5.19 3.18
N THR A 238 -7.20 4.09 3.14
CA THR A 238 -8.52 4.01 3.76
C THR A 238 -8.59 2.86 4.76
N ILE A 239 -8.84 3.21 6.02
CA ILE A 239 -9.05 2.23 7.09
C ILE A 239 -10.21 1.27 6.78
N ARG A 240 -11.14 1.67 5.90
CA ARG A 240 -12.26 0.82 5.49
C ARG A 240 -11.80 -0.51 4.91
N ASN A 241 -10.70 -0.53 4.16
CA ASN A 241 -10.18 -1.76 3.55
C ASN A 241 -9.92 -2.87 4.58
N ILE A 242 -9.43 -2.53 5.79
CA ILE A 242 -9.21 -3.51 6.85
C ILE A 242 -10.46 -3.72 7.71
N MET A 243 -11.28 -2.69 7.89
CA MET A 243 -12.49 -2.79 8.70
C MET A 243 -13.57 -3.62 8.00
N ASP A 244 -13.73 -3.44 6.70
CA ASP A 244 -14.76 -4.12 5.88
C ASP A 244 -14.26 -5.45 5.30
N PHE A 245 -13.03 -5.87 5.63
CA PHE A 245 -12.38 -7.05 5.03
C PHE A 245 -13.24 -8.34 5.13
N GLU A 246 -13.90 -8.56 6.25
CA GLU A 246 -14.76 -9.73 6.45
C GLU A 246 -16.05 -9.69 5.62
N ALA A 247 -16.54 -8.48 5.32
CA ALA A 247 -17.67 -8.29 4.42
C ALA A 247 -17.27 -8.53 2.96
N ASP A 248 -16.06 -8.08 2.59
CA ASP A 248 -15.52 -8.24 1.23
C ASP A 248 -15.06 -9.68 0.93
N PHE A 249 -14.60 -10.40 1.96
CA PHE A 249 -14.14 -11.78 1.88
C PHE A 249 -14.91 -12.68 2.87
N PRO A 250 -16.16 -13.05 2.53
CA PRO A 250 -16.98 -13.89 3.40
C PRO A 250 -16.30 -15.22 3.70
N GLY A 251 -16.21 -15.57 4.97
CA GLY A 251 -15.51 -16.77 5.43
C GLY A 251 -14.04 -16.54 5.80
N ALA A 252 -13.52 -15.32 5.71
CA ALA A 252 -12.22 -14.98 6.25
C ALA A 252 -12.17 -15.26 7.76
N ARG A 253 -11.07 -15.86 8.22
CA ARG A 253 -10.82 -16.06 9.64
C ARG A 253 -9.93 -14.97 10.18
N THR A 254 -10.45 -14.20 11.13
CA THR A 254 -9.69 -13.18 11.83
C THR A 254 -9.02 -13.75 13.09
N VAL A 255 -7.73 -13.46 13.25
CA VAL A 255 -6.93 -13.80 14.42
C VAL A 255 -6.34 -12.51 14.98
N VAL A 256 -6.70 -12.17 16.21
CA VAL A 256 -6.15 -10.99 16.92
C VAL A 256 -4.82 -11.39 17.56
N LEU A 257 -3.79 -10.55 17.36
CA LEU A 257 -2.47 -10.68 17.97
C LEU A 257 -2.32 -9.55 19.00
N ASP A 258 -2.61 -9.83 20.26
CA ASP A 258 -2.66 -8.84 21.33
C ASP A 258 -1.42 -8.83 22.22
N GLN A 259 -0.60 -9.89 22.19
CA GLN A 259 0.67 -9.93 22.90
C GLN A 259 1.75 -9.12 22.16
N ASN A 260 2.32 -8.15 22.85
CA ASN A 260 3.43 -7.33 22.36
C ASN A 260 4.75 -7.83 22.93
N TYR A 261 5.78 -7.91 22.08
CA TYR A 261 7.12 -8.40 22.41
C TYR A 261 8.20 -7.31 22.28
N ARG A 262 7.79 -6.05 22.16
CA ARG A 262 8.70 -4.91 21.95
C ARG A 262 8.77 -4.00 23.17
N SER A 263 7.61 -3.69 23.74
CA SER A 263 7.45 -2.62 24.73
C SER A 263 7.07 -3.18 26.11
N THR A 264 7.43 -2.46 27.15
CA THR A 264 7.01 -2.73 28.52
C THR A 264 5.53 -2.37 28.74
N GLN A 265 4.94 -2.88 29.83
CA GLN A 265 3.51 -2.74 30.07
C GLN A 265 3.08 -1.28 30.29
N ASN A 266 3.91 -0.43 30.93
CA ASN A 266 3.60 0.98 31.14
C ASN A 266 3.40 1.72 29.79
N VAL A 267 4.28 1.49 28.81
CA VAL A 267 4.15 2.05 27.45
C VAL A 267 2.86 1.57 26.78
N LEU A 268 2.55 0.27 26.90
CA LEU A 268 1.33 -0.29 26.30
C LEU A 268 0.07 0.21 26.98
N THR A 269 0.10 0.41 28.30
CA THR A 269 -1.04 0.95 29.05
C THR A 269 -1.36 2.38 28.63
N ALA A 270 -0.34 3.21 28.44
CA ALA A 270 -0.52 4.56 27.93
C ALA A 270 -1.06 4.55 26.48
N ALA A 271 -0.46 3.75 25.60
CA ALA A 271 -0.91 3.61 24.23
C ALA A 271 -2.36 3.11 24.14
N ASN A 272 -2.72 2.07 24.91
CA ASN A 272 -4.09 1.57 24.99
C ASN A 272 -5.08 2.65 25.47
N SER A 273 -4.66 3.50 26.40
CA SER A 273 -5.51 4.58 26.93
C SER A 273 -5.77 5.69 25.92
N VAL A 274 -4.78 6.02 25.09
CA VAL A 274 -4.90 7.01 24.03
C VAL A 274 -5.80 6.47 22.92
N ILE A 275 -5.49 5.28 22.42
CA ILE A 275 -6.19 4.71 21.25
C ILE A 275 -7.65 4.31 21.58
N ALA A 276 -7.97 4.03 22.85
CA ALA A 276 -9.34 3.75 23.28
C ALA A 276 -10.32 4.90 23.06
N ARG A 277 -9.81 6.13 22.77
CA ARG A 277 -10.64 7.31 22.45
C ARG A 277 -11.13 7.33 21.00
N ASN A 278 -10.54 6.51 20.12
CA ASN A 278 -10.94 6.44 18.72
C ASN A 278 -12.25 5.66 18.60
N GLU A 279 -13.21 6.25 17.86
CA GLU A 279 -14.49 5.62 17.55
C GLU A 279 -14.34 4.59 16.41
N GLY A 280 -15.19 3.56 16.39
CA GLY A 280 -15.28 2.59 15.30
C GLY A 280 -14.11 1.61 15.19
N ARG A 281 -13.22 1.54 16.20
CA ARG A 281 -12.10 0.59 16.22
C ARG A 281 -12.54 -0.82 16.63
N ARG A 282 -11.78 -1.84 16.21
CA ARG A 282 -11.92 -3.19 16.79
C ARG A 282 -11.33 -3.18 18.19
N ASP A 283 -12.06 -3.77 19.14
CA ASP A 283 -11.58 -3.91 20.51
C ASP A 283 -10.38 -4.83 20.56
N LYS A 284 -9.23 -4.29 20.93
CA LYS A 284 -8.02 -5.03 21.28
C LYS A 284 -7.29 -4.29 22.40
N ARG A 285 -6.64 -5.02 23.28
CA ARG A 285 -5.82 -4.47 24.35
C ARG A 285 -4.45 -5.14 24.29
N LEU A 286 -3.44 -4.36 23.95
CA LEU A 286 -2.06 -4.87 23.91
C LEU A 286 -1.57 -5.11 25.35
N TRP A 287 -0.89 -6.23 25.53
CA TRP A 287 -0.24 -6.60 26.78
C TRP A 287 1.15 -7.18 26.52
N SER A 288 2.02 -7.18 27.54
CA SER A 288 3.38 -7.71 27.46
C SER A 288 3.77 -8.44 28.72
N ASP A 289 4.63 -9.44 28.58
CA ASP A 289 5.29 -10.18 29.66
C ASP A 289 6.72 -9.70 29.93
N ILE A 290 7.17 -8.61 29.28
CA ILE A 290 8.51 -8.03 29.46
C ILE A 290 8.64 -7.38 30.86
N GLY A 291 7.52 -7.03 31.49
CA GLY A 291 7.44 -6.35 32.79
C GLY A 291 6.87 -4.93 32.67
N GLU A 292 6.75 -4.26 33.79
CA GLU A 292 6.15 -2.92 33.90
C GLU A 292 7.00 -1.86 33.15
N GLY A 293 8.33 -1.91 33.30
CA GLY A 293 9.25 -0.93 32.76
C GLY A 293 9.23 0.41 33.52
N GLU A 294 9.92 1.39 32.95
CA GLU A 294 9.99 2.74 33.47
C GLU A 294 8.63 3.44 33.45
N LEU A 295 8.44 4.37 34.39
CA LEU A 295 7.27 5.23 34.45
C LEU A 295 7.30 6.24 33.27
N ILE A 296 6.13 6.59 32.76
CA ILE A 296 6.03 7.61 31.73
C ILE A 296 6.20 8.99 32.37
N VAL A 297 7.14 9.76 31.83
CA VAL A 297 7.38 11.14 32.21
C VAL A 297 6.56 12.06 31.32
N GLY A 298 5.77 12.95 31.94
CA GLY A 298 5.07 14.03 31.25
C GLY A 298 5.87 15.32 31.36
N TRP A 299 6.07 15.99 30.24
CA TRP A 299 6.71 17.30 30.18
C TRP A 299 5.79 18.29 29.48
N GLY A 300 5.73 19.53 29.97
CA GLY A 300 5.03 20.64 29.35
C GLY A 300 5.98 21.80 29.16
N ALA A 301 6.27 22.17 27.94
CA ALA A 301 7.16 23.25 27.58
C ALA A 301 6.36 24.54 27.26
N ASP A 302 6.97 25.70 27.51
CA ASP A 302 6.40 27.01 27.14
C ASP A 302 6.67 27.37 25.68
N SER A 303 7.66 26.74 25.05
CA SER A 303 8.03 26.94 23.65
C SER A 303 8.59 25.65 23.01
N GLU A 304 8.61 25.61 21.67
CA GLU A 304 9.25 24.51 20.90
C GLU A 304 10.76 24.38 21.23
N THR A 305 11.42 25.49 21.59
CA THR A 305 12.84 25.47 21.96
C THR A 305 13.05 24.80 23.32
N ASP A 306 12.18 25.07 24.29
CA ASP A 306 12.25 24.47 25.63
C ASP A 306 11.96 22.96 25.54
N ASP A 307 11.01 22.57 24.68
CA ASP A 307 10.70 21.17 24.42
C ASP A 307 11.92 20.44 23.83
N ALA A 308 12.55 21.03 22.81
CA ALA A 308 13.74 20.48 22.18
C ALA A 308 14.93 20.39 23.17
N GLN A 309 15.10 21.41 24.02
CA GLN A 309 16.17 21.41 25.02
C GLN A 309 15.96 20.29 26.06
N PHE A 310 14.75 20.13 26.56
CA PHE A 310 14.44 19.05 27.49
C PHE A 310 14.78 17.68 26.90
N VAL A 311 14.37 17.42 25.64
CA VAL A 311 14.69 16.15 24.96
C VAL A 311 16.20 15.96 24.82
N ALA A 312 16.96 17.02 24.49
CA ALA A 312 18.41 16.96 24.36
C ALA A 312 19.10 16.62 25.69
N ASP A 313 18.66 17.29 26.78
CA ASP A 313 19.23 17.08 28.11
C ASP A 313 18.96 15.67 28.64
N GLU A 314 17.74 15.15 28.45
CA GLU A 314 17.37 13.77 28.79
C GLU A 314 18.18 12.73 28.01
N LEU A 315 18.39 12.95 26.70
CA LEU A 315 19.21 12.07 25.87
C LEU A 315 20.68 12.07 26.33
N GLU A 316 21.23 13.23 26.70
CA GLU A 316 22.61 13.33 27.19
C GLU A 316 22.77 12.57 28.52
N GLN A 317 21.82 12.69 29.46
CA GLN A 317 21.82 11.94 30.72
C GLN A 317 21.75 10.43 30.48
N LEU A 318 20.88 9.96 29.58
CA LEU A 318 20.76 8.54 29.24
C LEU A 318 22.05 8.00 28.59
N LEU A 319 22.70 8.77 27.73
CA LEU A 319 23.98 8.38 27.13
C LEU A 319 25.10 8.24 28.15
N HIS A 320 25.15 9.12 29.17
CA HIS A 320 26.11 8.99 30.27
C HIS A 320 25.88 7.71 31.10
N GLN A 321 24.63 7.37 31.38
CA GLN A 321 24.28 6.14 32.12
C GLN A 321 24.64 4.84 31.39
N ILE A 322 24.67 4.85 30.06
CA ILE A 322 25.02 3.68 29.23
C ILE A 322 26.56 3.47 29.18
N HIS A 323 27.32 4.52 29.42
CA HIS A 323 28.79 4.49 29.34
C HIS A 323 29.49 4.25 30.70
N GLU A 324 28.75 4.24 31.81
CA GLU A 324 29.16 3.74 33.11
C GLU A 324 28.80 2.26 33.32
#